data_16c58e39fcf7b2552cbd35057f693f33
#
_entry.id   16c58e39fcf7b2552cbd35057f693f33
#
_cell.length_a   1.000
_cell.length_b   1.000
_cell.length_c   1.000
_cell.angle_alpha   90.00
_cell.angle_beta   90.00
_cell.angle_gamma   90.00
#
_symmetry.space_group_name_H-M   'P 1'
#
loop_
_entity.id
_entity.type
_entity.pdbx_description
1 polymer ?
#
loop_
_entity_poly.entity_id
_entity_poly.type
_entity_poly.pdbx_seq_one_letter_code
_entity_poly.pdbx_strand_id
1 'polypeptide(L)'
;MAVIIEKNTKIIIQGFTGKMGTFHADEMIKYGSNVVGGVTPGKGGQKHLEKPVFNTVSEGVEVTGANTSIIFVPPAFAADAIMEAANADIKVIITVTEGIPINDMIRVRAFVKQKKCILVGPNCPGVITPNEAKVGIMPGFVFKKGNVGIVSKSGTLTYEAADQVVKEGLGISTAIGIGGDPIIGTTILDAVKMFMDDNLTDCIVIIGEIGGQLEVEAAKWIKNNGNLKPVVGFIAGETAPKGRTMGHAGAIVGGDDDTAQSKKRILKECGIKVVDSPALIGDTVKKILNHE
;
A
#
# COMPACT_ATOMS: atom_id res chain seq x y z
N MET A 1 18.08 -0.16 2.13
CA MET A 1 17.22 1.02 1.81
C MET A 1 15.79 0.57 2.04
N ALA A 2 14.92 1.44 2.56
CA ALA A 2 13.50 1.10 2.69
C ALA A 2 12.87 0.87 1.30
N VAL A 3 11.84 0.03 1.23
CA VAL A 3 11.30 -0.48 -0.04
C VAL A 3 10.71 0.62 -0.94
N ILE A 4 9.94 1.57 -0.38
CA ILE A 4 9.28 2.64 -1.16
C ILE A 4 9.54 4.01 -0.53
N ILE A 5 9.46 4.11 0.81
CA ILE A 5 9.59 5.36 1.57
C ILE A 5 10.61 5.20 2.69
N GLU A 6 11.33 6.27 2.99
CA GLU A 6 12.37 6.33 4.02
C GLU A 6 12.32 7.65 4.78
N LYS A 7 13.15 7.83 5.80
CA LYS A 7 13.18 9.04 6.65
C LYS A 7 13.34 10.35 5.86
N ASN A 8 14.07 10.30 4.76
CA ASN A 8 14.33 11.48 3.91
C ASN A 8 13.27 11.71 2.83
N THR A 9 12.22 10.88 2.78
CA THR A 9 11.11 11.04 1.83
C THR A 9 10.43 12.38 2.04
N LYS A 10 10.43 13.25 1.03
CA LYS A 10 9.79 14.57 1.06
C LYS A 10 8.37 14.49 0.50
N ILE A 11 7.39 14.70 1.37
CA ILE A 11 5.97 14.43 1.08
C ILE A 11 5.24 15.72 0.78
N ILE A 12 4.53 15.78 -0.35
CA ILE A 12 3.55 16.81 -0.69
C ILE A 12 2.14 16.20 -0.66
N ILE A 13 1.16 16.94 -0.14
CA ILE A 13 -0.21 16.44 0.09
C ILE A 13 -1.18 17.14 -0.87
N GLN A 14 -1.83 16.42 -1.75
CA GLN A 14 -2.91 16.95 -2.58
C GLN A 14 -4.26 16.86 -1.84
N GLY A 15 -5.04 17.95 -1.88
CA GLY A 15 -6.22 18.11 -1.04
C GLY A 15 -5.87 18.55 0.39
N PHE A 16 -4.73 19.20 0.58
CA PHE A 16 -4.10 19.50 1.87
C PHE A 16 -4.99 20.25 2.85
N THR A 17 -5.74 21.26 2.38
CA THR A 17 -6.61 22.07 3.25
C THR A 17 -8.03 21.49 3.42
N GLY A 18 -8.31 20.34 2.82
CA GLY A 18 -9.54 19.58 3.03
C GLY A 18 -9.53 18.86 4.38
N LYS A 19 -10.72 18.47 4.88
CA LYS A 19 -10.86 17.82 6.19
C LYS A 19 -9.95 16.59 6.35
N MET A 20 -9.97 15.67 5.39
CA MET A 20 -9.16 14.46 5.44
C MET A 20 -7.67 14.76 5.23
N GLY A 21 -7.35 15.64 4.27
CA GLY A 21 -5.97 16.07 4.03
C GLY A 21 -5.35 16.72 5.26
N THR A 22 -6.06 17.62 5.94
CA THR A 22 -5.62 18.26 7.19
C THR A 22 -5.37 17.25 8.30
N PHE A 23 -6.35 16.37 8.56
CA PHE A 23 -6.27 15.39 9.65
C PHE A 23 -5.08 14.43 9.45
N HIS A 24 -4.96 13.83 8.27
CA HIS A 24 -3.90 12.87 8.02
C HIS A 24 -2.53 13.51 7.84
N ALA A 25 -2.47 14.77 7.36
CA ALA A 25 -1.24 15.54 7.34
C ALA A 25 -0.68 15.76 8.75
N ASP A 26 -1.52 16.19 9.68
CA ASP A 26 -1.16 16.38 11.08
C ASP A 26 -0.66 15.07 11.72
N GLU A 27 -1.35 13.95 11.47
CA GLU A 27 -0.93 12.63 11.93
C GLU A 27 0.39 12.12 11.30
N MET A 28 0.66 12.45 10.04
CA MET A 28 1.96 12.16 9.41
C MET A 28 3.08 13.03 10.00
N ILE A 29 2.82 14.32 10.25
CA ILE A 29 3.77 15.24 10.88
C ILE A 29 4.09 14.78 12.32
N LYS A 30 3.07 14.44 13.12
CA LYS A 30 3.24 13.91 14.49
C LYS A 30 4.03 12.60 14.51
N TYR A 31 3.87 11.76 13.50
CA TYR A 31 4.66 10.54 13.35
C TYR A 31 6.14 10.80 13.04
N GLY A 32 6.49 12.00 12.62
CA GLY A 32 7.85 12.38 12.22
C GLY A 32 8.12 12.25 10.71
N SER A 33 7.08 12.06 9.89
CA SER A 33 7.21 12.05 8.44
C SER A 33 7.52 13.45 7.91
N ASN A 34 8.38 13.54 6.92
CA ASN A 34 8.84 14.82 6.37
C ASN A 34 7.83 15.41 5.37
N VAL A 35 6.72 15.94 5.89
CA VAL A 35 5.74 16.69 5.09
C VAL A 35 6.32 18.08 4.81
N VAL A 36 6.57 18.37 3.52
CA VAL A 36 7.22 19.62 3.09
C VAL A 36 6.23 20.68 2.60
N GLY A 37 4.98 20.31 2.31
CA GLY A 37 3.93 21.23 1.86
C GLY A 37 2.70 20.50 1.37
N GLY A 38 1.76 21.23 0.79
CA GLY A 38 0.58 20.64 0.18
C GLY A 38 0.02 21.48 -0.96
N VAL A 39 -0.87 20.85 -1.71
CA VAL A 39 -1.51 21.44 -2.89
C VAL A 39 -3.00 21.58 -2.63
N THR A 40 -3.51 22.79 -2.84
CA THR A 40 -4.94 23.09 -2.92
C THR A 40 -5.11 24.23 -3.91
N PRO A 41 -5.63 23.97 -5.12
CA PRO A 41 -5.83 24.99 -6.14
C PRO A 41 -6.62 26.20 -5.61
N GLY A 42 -6.15 27.43 -5.92
CA GLY A 42 -6.73 28.67 -5.45
C GLY A 42 -6.32 29.09 -4.04
N LYS A 43 -5.48 28.30 -3.32
CA LYS A 43 -4.96 28.63 -1.98
C LYS A 43 -3.43 28.75 -1.92
N GLY A 44 -2.78 28.79 -3.07
CA GLY A 44 -1.33 29.01 -3.15
C GLY A 44 -0.89 30.29 -2.43
N GLY A 45 0.30 30.24 -1.82
CA GLY A 45 0.86 31.33 -1.03
C GLY A 45 0.41 31.37 0.44
N GLN A 46 -0.59 30.58 0.84
CA GLN A 46 -1.02 30.45 2.23
C GLN A 46 -0.12 29.44 2.98
N LYS A 47 -0.26 29.44 4.31
CA LYS A 47 0.27 28.36 5.17
C LYS A 47 -0.87 27.54 5.76
N HIS A 48 -0.65 26.24 5.88
CA HIS A 48 -1.55 25.30 6.56
C HIS A 48 -0.71 24.28 7.35
N LEU A 49 -1.02 24.04 8.61
CA LEU A 49 -0.18 23.23 9.52
C LEU A 49 1.31 23.68 9.48
N GLU A 50 1.55 24.96 9.47
CA GLU A 50 2.89 25.60 9.34
C GLU A 50 3.66 25.21 8.07
N LYS A 51 3.01 24.61 7.09
CA LYS A 51 3.60 24.22 5.80
C LYS A 51 3.05 25.09 4.67
N PRO A 52 3.82 25.33 3.61
CA PRO A 52 3.36 26.10 2.46
C PRO A 52 2.27 25.35 1.69
N VAL A 53 1.32 26.11 1.15
CA VAL A 53 0.28 25.64 0.24
C VAL A 53 0.59 26.15 -1.16
N PHE A 54 0.51 25.27 -2.15
CA PHE A 54 0.75 25.54 -3.56
C PHE A 54 -0.54 25.38 -4.36
N ASN A 55 -0.61 25.97 -5.55
CA ASN A 55 -1.70 25.75 -6.48
C ASN A 55 -1.52 24.47 -7.29
N THR A 56 -0.28 24.09 -7.58
CA THR A 56 0.07 22.90 -8.36
C THR A 56 1.15 22.06 -7.71
N VAL A 57 1.22 20.78 -8.10
CA VAL A 57 2.29 19.87 -7.65
C VAL A 57 3.65 20.35 -8.18
N SER A 58 3.71 20.85 -9.43
CA SER A 58 4.96 21.36 -10.03
C SER A 58 5.56 22.50 -9.23
N GLU A 59 4.74 23.49 -8.81
CA GLU A 59 5.20 24.58 -7.91
C GLU A 59 5.76 24.01 -6.60
N GLY A 60 5.04 23.04 -6.01
CA GLY A 60 5.47 22.41 -4.77
C GLY A 60 6.79 21.65 -4.90
N VAL A 61 6.99 20.92 -6.00
CA VAL A 61 8.23 20.20 -6.29
C VAL A 61 9.39 21.17 -6.49
N GLU A 62 9.19 22.22 -7.27
CA GLU A 62 10.23 23.24 -7.54
C GLU A 62 10.74 23.90 -6.24
N VAL A 63 9.81 24.27 -5.34
CA VAL A 63 10.15 24.97 -4.10
C VAL A 63 10.72 24.06 -3.02
N THR A 64 10.18 22.83 -2.88
CA THR A 64 10.48 21.96 -1.74
C THR A 64 11.37 20.78 -2.07
N GLY A 65 11.47 20.39 -3.34
CA GLY A 65 12.08 19.16 -3.79
C GLY A 65 11.29 17.93 -3.38
N ALA A 66 9.96 18.03 -3.28
CA ALA A 66 9.08 16.89 -2.96
C ALA A 66 9.28 15.76 -3.97
N ASN A 67 9.36 14.53 -3.49
CA ASN A 67 9.54 13.32 -4.31
C ASN A 67 8.41 12.30 -4.14
N THR A 68 7.52 12.53 -3.19
CA THR A 68 6.38 11.67 -2.88
C THR A 68 5.12 12.53 -2.75
N SER A 69 4.03 12.12 -3.40
CA SER A 69 2.71 12.75 -3.28
C SER A 69 1.72 11.79 -2.64
N ILE A 70 0.91 12.31 -1.71
CA ILE A 70 -0.27 11.60 -1.20
C ILE A 70 -1.54 12.37 -1.55
N ILE A 71 -2.59 11.66 -1.97
CA ILE A 71 -3.80 12.21 -2.56
C ILE A 71 -5.01 11.93 -1.70
N PHE A 72 -5.68 13.02 -1.26
CA PHE A 72 -6.94 13.04 -0.50
C PHE A 72 -8.05 13.82 -1.21
N VAL A 73 -7.93 14.04 -2.51
CA VAL A 73 -8.96 14.74 -3.28
C VAL A 73 -10.17 13.84 -3.54
N PRO A 74 -11.37 14.41 -3.78
CA PRO A 74 -12.56 13.63 -4.12
C PRO A 74 -12.35 12.75 -5.37
N PRO A 75 -13.11 11.63 -5.51
CA PRO A 75 -12.94 10.65 -6.61
C PRO A 75 -12.94 11.25 -8.02
N ALA A 76 -13.80 12.25 -8.26
CA ALA A 76 -13.92 12.90 -9.57
C ALA A 76 -12.64 13.65 -10.01
N PHE A 77 -11.76 13.99 -9.09
CA PHE A 77 -10.52 14.74 -9.34
C PHE A 77 -9.25 13.92 -9.10
N ALA A 78 -9.39 12.71 -8.56
CA ALA A 78 -8.25 11.92 -8.13
C ALA A 78 -7.39 11.43 -9.31
N ALA A 79 -8.00 11.08 -10.43
CA ALA A 79 -7.27 10.69 -11.64
C ALA A 79 -6.38 11.82 -12.16
N ASP A 80 -6.90 13.05 -12.22
CA ASP A 80 -6.13 14.22 -12.64
C ASP A 80 -5.02 14.52 -11.63
N ALA A 81 -5.29 14.41 -10.34
CA ALA A 81 -4.29 14.60 -9.29
C ALA A 81 -3.13 13.58 -9.37
N ILE A 82 -3.42 12.32 -9.72
CA ILE A 82 -2.38 11.30 -9.95
C ILE A 82 -1.53 11.68 -11.18
N MET A 83 -2.18 12.04 -12.28
CA MET A 83 -1.47 12.39 -13.52
C MET A 83 -0.67 13.68 -13.36
N GLU A 84 -1.17 14.67 -12.62
CA GLU A 84 -0.45 15.89 -12.27
C GLU A 84 0.84 15.58 -11.49
N ALA A 85 0.75 14.75 -10.43
CA ALA A 85 1.91 14.34 -9.66
C ALA A 85 2.94 13.58 -10.51
N ALA A 86 2.49 12.66 -11.37
CA ALA A 86 3.36 11.92 -12.28
C ALA A 86 4.02 12.84 -13.33
N ASN A 87 3.32 13.88 -13.76
CA ASN A 87 3.86 14.87 -14.71
C ASN A 87 4.84 15.85 -14.06
N ALA A 88 4.73 16.07 -12.74
CA ALA A 88 5.67 16.86 -11.95
C ALA A 88 6.89 16.03 -11.46
N ASP A 89 7.16 14.87 -12.08
CA ASP A 89 8.29 13.98 -11.78
C ASP A 89 8.32 13.42 -10.34
N ILE A 90 7.18 13.37 -9.66
CA ILE A 90 7.01 12.66 -8.40
C ILE A 90 7.33 11.17 -8.60
N LYS A 91 8.17 10.62 -7.74
CA LYS A 91 8.64 9.23 -7.84
C LYS A 91 7.66 8.23 -7.24
N VAL A 92 6.99 8.62 -6.16
CA VAL A 92 6.01 7.79 -5.44
C VAL A 92 4.71 8.56 -5.28
N ILE A 93 3.62 7.97 -5.75
CA ILE A 93 2.27 8.53 -5.66
C ILE A 93 1.43 7.57 -4.84
N ILE A 94 0.79 8.05 -3.78
CA ILE A 94 -0.08 7.26 -2.92
C ILE A 94 -1.48 7.84 -2.99
N THR A 95 -2.46 7.02 -3.39
CA THR A 95 -3.85 7.46 -3.58
C THR A 95 -4.76 6.76 -2.59
N VAL A 96 -5.20 7.49 -1.55
CA VAL A 96 -6.11 6.98 -0.53
C VAL A 96 -7.55 6.95 -1.03
N THR A 97 -7.88 7.85 -1.92
CA THR A 97 -9.25 8.04 -2.46
C THR A 97 -9.83 6.73 -3.00
N GLU A 98 -11.04 6.42 -2.54
CA GLU A 98 -11.89 5.34 -3.02
C GLU A 98 -12.90 5.85 -4.06
N GLY A 99 -13.39 4.97 -4.95
CA GLY A 99 -14.46 5.27 -5.88
C GLY A 99 -14.04 6.05 -7.14
N ILE A 100 -12.78 6.00 -7.52
CA ILE A 100 -12.30 6.54 -8.79
C ILE A 100 -12.90 5.69 -9.92
N PRO A 101 -13.49 6.28 -10.97
CA PRO A 101 -14.05 5.53 -12.08
C PRO A 101 -13.01 4.61 -12.76
N ILE A 102 -13.42 3.37 -13.06
CA ILE A 102 -12.53 2.36 -13.69
C ILE A 102 -11.89 2.88 -14.96
N ASN A 103 -12.65 3.56 -15.82
CA ASN A 103 -12.14 4.11 -17.08
C ASN A 103 -11.03 5.16 -16.85
N ASP A 104 -11.14 5.94 -15.78
CA ASP A 104 -10.13 6.92 -15.42
C ASP A 104 -8.87 6.22 -14.90
N MET A 105 -9.01 5.18 -14.09
CA MET A 105 -7.88 4.40 -13.61
C MET A 105 -7.15 3.61 -14.70
N ILE A 106 -7.85 3.18 -15.77
CA ILE A 106 -7.20 2.59 -16.95
C ILE A 106 -6.26 3.61 -17.61
N ARG A 107 -6.72 4.86 -17.79
CA ARG A 107 -5.91 5.95 -18.35
C ARG A 107 -4.73 6.30 -17.43
N VAL A 108 -5.00 6.45 -16.13
CA VAL A 108 -3.98 6.72 -15.10
C VAL A 108 -2.88 5.67 -15.15
N ARG A 109 -3.24 4.37 -15.14
CA ARG A 109 -2.26 3.27 -15.13
C ARG A 109 -1.35 3.31 -16.38
N ALA A 110 -1.91 3.58 -17.55
CA ALA A 110 -1.14 3.72 -18.77
C ALA A 110 -0.17 4.92 -18.70
N PHE A 111 -0.62 6.05 -18.17
CA PHE A 111 0.17 7.27 -18.01
C PHE A 111 1.32 7.11 -17.01
N VAL A 112 1.02 6.59 -15.81
CA VAL A 112 1.99 6.34 -14.74
C VAL A 112 3.10 5.39 -15.20
N LYS A 113 2.74 4.35 -15.97
CA LYS A 113 3.72 3.42 -16.55
C LYS A 113 4.72 4.12 -17.49
N GLN A 114 4.26 5.09 -18.29
CA GLN A 114 5.13 5.87 -19.17
C GLN A 114 6.07 6.79 -18.36
N LYS A 115 5.59 7.37 -17.27
CA LYS A 115 6.35 8.25 -16.37
C LYS A 115 7.32 7.52 -15.44
N LYS A 116 7.25 6.18 -15.36
CA LYS A 116 8.11 5.32 -14.51
C LYS A 116 8.05 5.71 -13.03
N CYS A 117 6.91 6.19 -12.55
CA CYS A 117 6.67 6.43 -11.13
C CYS A 117 5.92 5.26 -10.50
N ILE A 118 6.06 5.10 -9.19
CA ILE A 118 5.35 4.08 -8.40
C ILE A 118 4.01 4.69 -7.98
N LEU A 119 2.90 4.01 -8.32
CA LEU A 119 1.56 4.35 -7.84
C LEU A 119 1.09 3.28 -6.85
N VAL A 120 0.80 3.66 -5.61
CA VAL A 120 0.18 2.80 -4.59
C VAL A 120 -1.29 3.21 -4.43
N GLY A 121 -2.18 2.25 -4.51
CA GLY A 121 -3.63 2.49 -4.56
C GLY A 121 -4.19 2.52 -5.98
N PRO A 122 -5.41 3.03 -6.18
CA PRO A 122 -6.27 3.77 -5.24
C PRO A 122 -6.89 2.90 -4.15
N ASN A 123 -7.76 3.53 -3.31
CA ASN A 123 -8.47 2.86 -2.20
C ASN A 123 -7.51 2.10 -1.28
N CYS A 124 -6.45 2.76 -0.82
CA CYS A 124 -5.38 2.14 -0.05
C CYS A 124 -5.08 2.89 1.25
N PRO A 125 -4.57 2.22 2.28
CA PRO A 125 -4.18 2.86 3.53
C PRO A 125 -2.81 3.58 3.45
N GLY A 126 -2.08 3.41 2.36
CA GLY A 126 -0.75 3.97 2.16
C GLY A 126 0.40 3.01 2.46
N VAL A 127 1.53 3.57 2.86
CA VAL A 127 2.78 2.86 3.15
C VAL A 127 3.36 3.36 4.47
N ILE A 128 3.93 2.45 5.26
CA ILE A 128 4.67 2.79 6.48
C ILE A 128 5.97 1.99 6.57
N THR A 129 7.08 2.70 6.80
CA THR A 129 8.36 2.13 7.22
C THR A 129 8.58 2.57 8.67
N PRO A 130 8.42 1.66 9.66
CA PRO A 130 8.42 2.04 11.07
C PRO A 130 9.70 2.75 11.50
N ASN A 131 9.54 3.81 12.31
CA ASN A 131 10.57 4.74 12.78
C ASN A 131 11.22 5.60 11.68
N GLU A 132 10.76 5.50 10.43
CA GLU A 132 11.28 6.27 9.31
C GLU A 132 10.24 7.21 8.72
N ALA A 133 9.19 6.66 8.10
CA ALA A 133 8.13 7.45 7.49
C ALA A 133 6.80 6.71 7.46
N LYS A 134 5.73 7.48 7.56
CA LYS A 134 4.35 7.07 7.29
C LYS A 134 3.78 7.99 6.22
N VAL A 135 3.32 7.44 5.11
CA VAL A 135 2.63 8.16 4.04
C VAL A 135 1.28 7.49 3.82
N GLY A 136 0.26 8.00 4.47
CA GLY A 136 -1.07 7.39 4.48
C GLY A 136 -1.82 7.54 5.79
N ILE A 137 -2.81 6.67 5.95
CA ILE A 137 -3.76 6.67 7.06
C ILE A 137 -3.49 5.59 8.11
N MET A 138 -2.44 4.79 7.93
CA MET A 138 -2.09 3.70 8.85
C MET A 138 -1.83 4.22 10.28
N PRO A 139 -2.38 3.55 11.34
CA PRO A 139 -2.12 3.93 12.73
C PRO A 139 -0.68 3.56 13.12
N GLY A 140 0.20 4.56 13.20
CA GLY A 140 1.65 4.33 13.41
C GLY A 140 2.00 3.54 14.68
N PHE A 141 1.14 3.58 15.70
CA PHE A 141 1.39 2.93 17.00
C PHE A 141 1.34 1.39 16.97
N VAL A 142 0.71 0.78 15.95
CA VAL A 142 0.68 -0.70 15.81
C VAL A 142 1.92 -1.26 15.12
N PHE A 143 2.77 -0.39 14.56
CA PHE A 143 3.94 -0.82 13.80
C PHE A 143 5.23 -0.57 14.59
N LYS A 144 6.03 -1.61 14.81
CA LYS A 144 7.39 -1.51 15.34
C LYS A 144 8.39 -1.89 14.27
N LYS A 145 9.57 -1.27 14.29
CA LYS A 145 10.66 -1.58 13.35
C LYS A 145 11.15 -3.01 13.53
N GLY A 146 11.33 -3.72 12.43
CA GLY A 146 11.84 -5.09 12.37
C GLY A 146 12.08 -5.54 10.93
N ASN A 147 11.86 -6.82 10.66
CA ASN A 147 12.29 -7.49 9.43
C ASN A 147 11.15 -8.22 8.69
N VAL A 148 9.89 -7.93 8.99
CA VAL A 148 8.74 -8.54 8.31
C VAL A 148 8.14 -7.54 7.32
N GLY A 149 8.14 -7.85 6.03
CA GLY A 149 7.45 -7.08 5.00
C GLY A 149 5.97 -7.47 4.94
N ILE A 150 5.05 -6.51 4.83
CA ILE A 150 3.61 -6.77 4.66
C ILE A 150 3.12 -6.14 3.37
N VAL A 151 2.46 -6.92 2.51
CA VAL A 151 1.67 -6.41 1.39
C VAL A 151 0.23 -6.86 1.53
N SER A 152 -0.71 -5.92 1.42
CA SER A 152 -2.12 -6.19 1.70
C SER A 152 -3.07 -5.41 0.79
N LYS A 153 -4.15 -6.05 0.38
CA LYS A 153 -5.30 -5.39 -0.26
C LYS A 153 -6.20 -4.68 0.76
N SER A 154 -6.20 -5.16 2.01
CA SER A 154 -7.06 -4.66 3.09
C SER A 154 -6.31 -3.76 4.06
N GLY A 155 -6.83 -2.56 4.34
CA GLY A 155 -6.28 -1.67 5.37
C GLY A 155 -6.34 -2.29 6.77
N THR A 156 -7.53 -2.72 7.21
CA THR A 156 -7.75 -3.27 8.56
C THR A 156 -6.95 -4.55 8.82
N LEU A 157 -6.89 -5.47 7.86
CA LEU A 157 -6.11 -6.69 7.99
C LEU A 157 -4.59 -6.41 7.99
N THR A 158 -4.14 -5.33 7.37
CA THR A 158 -2.74 -4.87 7.47
C THR A 158 -2.39 -4.54 8.93
N TYR A 159 -3.29 -3.81 9.62
CA TYR A 159 -3.10 -3.41 11.01
C TYR A 159 -3.14 -4.62 11.95
N GLU A 160 -4.09 -5.54 11.72
CA GLU A 160 -4.19 -6.79 12.48
C GLU A 160 -2.92 -7.64 12.32
N ALA A 161 -2.44 -7.84 11.11
CA ALA A 161 -1.22 -8.61 10.87
C ALA A 161 0.01 -7.97 11.51
N ALA A 162 0.14 -6.64 11.42
CA ALA A 162 1.24 -5.92 12.05
C ALA A 162 1.20 -6.06 13.58
N ASP A 163 0.03 -5.94 14.20
CA ASP A 163 -0.17 -6.11 15.63
C ASP A 163 0.19 -7.54 16.08
N GLN A 164 -0.24 -8.56 15.34
CA GLN A 164 0.11 -9.97 15.60
C GLN A 164 1.63 -10.20 15.53
N VAL A 165 2.28 -9.71 14.49
CA VAL A 165 3.74 -9.82 14.34
C VAL A 165 4.47 -9.12 15.49
N VAL A 166 4.01 -7.94 15.90
CA VAL A 166 4.62 -7.16 17.00
C VAL A 166 4.39 -7.83 18.36
N LYS A 167 3.24 -8.45 18.60
CA LYS A 167 2.94 -9.21 19.84
C LYS A 167 3.86 -10.43 20.00
N GLU A 168 4.31 -11.02 18.90
CA GLU A 168 5.27 -12.13 18.94
C GLU A 168 6.73 -11.67 19.14
N GLY A 169 6.95 -10.39 19.41
CA GLY A 169 8.28 -9.82 19.64
C GLY A 169 9.05 -9.48 18.37
N LEU A 170 8.42 -9.58 17.23
CA LEU A 170 8.97 -9.23 15.91
C LEU A 170 8.62 -7.78 15.56
N GLY A 171 8.97 -7.37 14.33
CA GLY A 171 8.64 -6.04 13.83
C GLY A 171 8.57 -6.00 12.30
N ILE A 172 8.15 -4.85 11.80
CA ILE A 172 7.85 -4.63 10.39
C ILE A 172 9.00 -3.86 9.71
N SER A 173 9.49 -4.35 8.58
CA SER A 173 10.42 -3.62 7.72
C SER A 173 9.69 -2.51 6.96
N THR A 174 8.64 -2.87 6.23
CA THR A 174 7.73 -1.95 5.55
C THR A 174 6.37 -2.62 5.40
N ALA A 175 5.28 -1.88 5.58
CA ALA A 175 3.93 -2.33 5.23
C ALA A 175 3.38 -1.50 4.06
N ILE A 176 2.91 -2.18 3.02
CA ILE A 176 2.36 -1.61 1.79
C ILE A 176 0.90 -2.03 1.67
N GLY A 177 -0.02 -1.09 1.83
CA GLY A 177 -1.42 -1.30 1.48
C GLY A 177 -1.63 -0.94 0.01
N ILE A 178 -1.96 -1.91 -0.83
CA ILE A 178 -2.10 -1.70 -2.28
C ILE A 178 -3.51 -1.31 -2.72
N GLY A 179 -4.50 -1.47 -1.84
CA GLY A 179 -5.91 -1.17 -2.12
C GLY A 179 -6.71 -2.34 -2.67
N GLY A 180 -8.02 -2.20 -2.59
CA GLY A 180 -9.01 -3.23 -2.98
C GLY A 180 -9.75 -2.94 -4.29
N ASP A 181 -9.34 -1.94 -5.06
CA ASP A 181 -9.96 -1.61 -6.34
C ASP A 181 -9.52 -2.57 -7.45
N PRO A 182 -10.36 -2.76 -8.50
CA PRO A 182 -10.02 -3.65 -9.62
C PRO A 182 -8.81 -3.21 -10.43
N ILE A 183 -8.58 -1.89 -10.54
CA ILE A 183 -7.44 -1.29 -11.26
C ILE A 183 -6.59 -0.53 -10.27
N ILE A 184 -5.46 -1.11 -9.88
CA ILE A 184 -4.49 -0.53 -8.96
C ILE A 184 -3.15 -0.27 -9.65
N GLY A 185 -2.33 0.57 -9.06
CA GLY A 185 -0.98 0.87 -9.53
C GLY A 185 0.00 -0.26 -9.23
N THR A 186 0.39 -0.40 -7.96
CA THR A 186 1.30 -1.43 -7.46
C THR A 186 0.53 -2.71 -7.16
N THR A 187 0.94 -3.83 -7.74
CA THR A 187 0.35 -5.15 -7.51
C THR A 187 1.02 -5.88 -6.32
N ILE A 188 0.43 -7.00 -5.87
CA ILE A 188 1.08 -7.89 -4.89
C ILE A 188 2.43 -8.36 -5.41
N LEU A 189 2.51 -8.73 -6.69
CA LEU A 189 3.75 -9.18 -7.32
C LEU A 189 4.83 -8.08 -7.30
N ASP A 190 4.47 -6.84 -7.59
CA ASP A 190 5.42 -5.71 -7.57
C ASP A 190 5.98 -5.51 -6.15
N ALA A 191 5.11 -5.50 -5.14
CA ALA A 191 5.52 -5.37 -3.74
C ALA A 191 6.38 -6.56 -3.27
N VAL A 192 6.02 -7.79 -3.64
CA VAL A 192 6.81 -8.99 -3.33
C VAL A 192 8.21 -8.90 -3.93
N LYS A 193 8.36 -8.48 -5.18
CA LYS A 193 9.67 -8.26 -5.80
C LYS A 193 10.51 -7.27 -5.01
N MET A 194 9.93 -6.13 -4.61
CA MET A 194 10.61 -5.13 -3.80
C MET A 194 11.08 -5.71 -2.47
N PHE A 195 10.26 -6.52 -1.78
CA PHE A 195 10.63 -7.18 -0.53
C PHE A 195 11.68 -8.28 -0.72
N MET A 196 11.65 -9.02 -1.83
CA MET A 196 12.68 -10.03 -2.14
C MET A 196 14.07 -9.39 -2.32
N ASP A 197 14.12 -8.19 -2.90
CA ASP A 197 15.35 -7.43 -3.12
C ASP A 197 15.79 -6.61 -1.88
N ASP A 198 14.93 -6.46 -0.86
CA ASP A 198 15.23 -5.67 0.33
C ASP A 198 15.99 -6.48 1.39
N ASN A 199 17.22 -6.07 1.69
CA ASN A 199 18.05 -6.73 2.70
C ASN A 199 17.56 -6.57 4.16
N LEU A 200 16.58 -5.69 4.40
CA LEU A 200 15.99 -5.49 5.72
C LEU A 200 14.75 -6.36 5.93
N THR A 201 14.29 -7.08 4.91
CA THR A 201 13.11 -7.95 4.97
C THR A 201 13.55 -9.40 4.94
N ASP A 202 13.25 -10.17 6.00
CA ASP A 202 13.59 -11.60 6.13
C ASP A 202 12.38 -12.51 5.88
N CYS A 203 11.15 -12.01 6.10
CA CYS A 203 9.91 -12.74 5.84
C CYS A 203 8.86 -11.80 5.24
N ILE A 204 7.99 -12.33 4.37
CA ILE A 204 6.94 -11.55 3.71
C ILE A 204 5.57 -12.08 4.13
N VAL A 205 4.64 -11.18 4.48
CA VAL A 205 3.24 -11.48 4.70
C VAL A 205 2.42 -10.94 3.53
N ILE A 206 1.67 -11.81 2.87
CA ILE A 206 0.73 -11.47 1.80
C ILE A 206 -0.69 -11.61 2.34
N ILE A 207 -1.46 -10.52 2.30
CA ILE A 207 -2.88 -10.51 2.66
C ILE A 207 -3.68 -10.23 1.41
N GLY A 208 -4.35 -11.25 0.92
CA GLY A 208 -5.23 -11.21 -0.23
C GLY A 208 -6.68 -11.43 0.14
N GLU A 209 -7.50 -11.50 -0.87
CA GLU A 209 -8.94 -11.71 -0.78
C GLU A 209 -9.46 -12.45 -2.00
N ILE A 210 -10.75 -12.81 -1.98
CA ILE A 210 -11.44 -13.34 -3.15
C ILE A 210 -11.40 -12.35 -4.33
N GLY A 211 -11.55 -12.87 -5.53
CA GLY A 211 -11.57 -12.08 -6.77
C GLY A 211 -10.19 -11.77 -7.35
N GLY A 212 -10.09 -11.74 -8.66
CA GLY A 212 -8.86 -11.51 -9.41
C GLY A 212 -7.77 -12.56 -9.17
N GLN A 213 -6.56 -12.34 -9.70
CA GLN A 213 -5.48 -13.33 -9.71
C GLN A 213 -4.15 -12.81 -9.14
N LEU A 214 -4.13 -11.63 -8.51
CA LEU A 214 -2.89 -10.97 -8.08
C LEU A 214 -2.06 -11.80 -7.10
N GLU A 215 -2.72 -12.52 -6.17
CA GLU A 215 -2.08 -13.39 -5.20
C GLU A 215 -1.46 -14.62 -5.88
N VAL A 216 -2.19 -15.18 -6.85
CA VAL A 216 -1.77 -16.36 -7.64
C VAL A 216 -0.58 -16.01 -8.54
N GLU A 217 -0.60 -14.84 -9.19
CA GLU A 217 0.51 -14.36 -10.00
C GLU A 217 1.77 -14.20 -9.15
N ALA A 218 1.65 -13.58 -7.97
CA ALA A 218 2.77 -13.45 -7.05
C ALA A 218 3.29 -14.81 -6.57
N ALA A 219 2.40 -15.73 -6.19
CA ALA A 219 2.78 -17.06 -5.73
C ALA A 219 3.53 -17.87 -6.80
N LYS A 220 3.06 -17.87 -8.03
CA LYS A 220 3.74 -18.52 -9.16
C LYS A 220 5.11 -17.91 -9.43
N TRP A 221 5.23 -16.59 -9.35
CA TRP A 221 6.51 -15.92 -9.50
C TRP A 221 7.50 -16.31 -8.39
N ILE A 222 7.06 -16.34 -7.11
CA ILE A 222 7.86 -16.76 -5.96
C ILE A 222 8.43 -18.17 -6.19
N LYS A 223 7.56 -19.13 -6.56
CA LYS A 223 7.95 -20.51 -6.86
C LYS A 223 9.02 -20.59 -7.97
N ASN A 224 8.80 -19.86 -9.07
CA ASN A 224 9.66 -19.88 -10.24
C ASN A 224 11.04 -19.22 -9.98
N ASN A 225 11.14 -18.37 -8.94
CA ASN A 225 12.37 -17.70 -8.54
C ASN A 225 13.03 -18.31 -7.28
N GLY A 226 12.66 -19.53 -6.91
CA GLY A 226 13.35 -20.34 -5.90
C GLY A 226 13.03 -19.99 -4.45
N ASN A 227 11.88 -19.34 -4.17
CA ASN A 227 11.43 -19.02 -2.79
C ASN A 227 12.55 -18.38 -1.92
N LEU A 228 13.16 -17.33 -2.41
CA LEU A 228 14.35 -16.69 -1.82
C LEU A 228 14.17 -16.25 -0.35
N LYS A 229 12.94 -15.89 0.04
CA LYS A 229 12.55 -15.56 1.42
C LYS A 229 11.26 -16.28 1.75
N PRO A 230 11.05 -16.69 3.02
CA PRO A 230 9.79 -17.29 3.45
C PRO A 230 8.62 -16.33 3.29
N VAL A 231 7.47 -16.88 2.91
CA VAL A 231 6.24 -16.12 2.70
C VAL A 231 5.08 -16.76 3.46
N VAL A 232 4.36 -15.94 4.23
CA VAL A 232 3.10 -16.30 4.90
C VAL A 232 1.95 -15.66 4.14
N GLY A 233 0.90 -16.42 3.84
CA GLY A 233 -0.27 -15.95 3.11
C GLY A 233 -1.56 -16.06 3.91
N PHE A 234 -2.42 -15.06 3.82
CA PHE A 234 -3.81 -15.11 4.28
C PHE A 234 -4.73 -14.63 3.17
N ILE A 235 -5.83 -15.33 2.93
CA ILE A 235 -6.86 -15.00 1.92
C ILE A 235 -8.20 -14.82 2.62
N ALA A 236 -8.72 -13.59 2.59
CA ALA A 236 -10.02 -13.25 3.14
C ALA A 236 -11.18 -13.68 2.21
N GLY A 237 -12.38 -13.85 2.79
CA GLY A 237 -13.62 -14.05 2.05
C GLY A 237 -13.98 -15.51 1.82
N GLU A 238 -13.54 -16.46 2.67
CA GLU A 238 -13.81 -17.89 2.52
C GLU A 238 -15.30 -18.23 2.48
N THR A 239 -16.13 -17.49 3.23
CA THR A 239 -17.60 -17.67 3.29
C THR A 239 -18.37 -16.74 2.34
N ALA A 240 -17.68 -16.04 1.46
CA ALA A 240 -18.31 -15.09 0.56
C ALA A 240 -19.20 -15.79 -0.48
N PRO A 241 -20.44 -15.35 -0.70
CA PRO A 241 -21.30 -15.89 -1.74
C PRO A 241 -20.80 -15.49 -3.14
N LYS A 242 -20.95 -16.39 -4.11
CA LYS A 242 -20.62 -16.11 -5.52
C LYS A 242 -21.42 -14.92 -6.07
N GLY A 243 -20.79 -14.09 -6.87
CA GLY A 243 -21.42 -12.98 -7.60
C GLY A 243 -21.77 -11.76 -6.74
N ARG A 244 -21.33 -11.69 -5.47
CA ARG A 244 -21.48 -10.51 -4.61
C ARG A 244 -20.13 -9.88 -4.31
N THR A 245 -20.11 -8.56 -4.35
CA THR A 245 -18.94 -7.77 -3.91
C THR A 245 -18.87 -7.75 -2.39
N MET A 246 -17.70 -8.02 -1.82
CA MET A 246 -17.47 -8.14 -0.38
C MET A 246 -16.52 -7.04 0.13
N GLY A 247 -17.08 -5.87 0.39
CA GLY A 247 -16.33 -4.71 0.90
C GLY A 247 -15.59 -3.95 -0.19
N HIS A 248 -14.63 -4.59 -0.87
CA HIS A 248 -13.86 -3.99 -1.95
C HIS A 248 -14.50 -4.24 -3.32
N ALA A 249 -14.40 -3.27 -4.22
CA ALA A 249 -14.93 -3.40 -5.58
C ALA A 249 -14.29 -4.56 -6.36
N GLY A 250 -13.02 -4.90 -6.06
CA GLY A 250 -12.31 -6.03 -6.65
C GLY A 250 -12.58 -7.39 -5.97
N ALA A 251 -13.23 -7.40 -4.79
CA ALA A 251 -13.52 -8.61 -4.02
C ALA A 251 -14.84 -9.27 -4.46
N ILE A 252 -14.85 -9.82 -5.64
CA ILE A 252 -16.00 -10.53 -6.23
C ILE A 252 -15.55 -11.87 -6.83
N VAL A 253 -16.25 -12.95 -6.52
CA VAL A 253 -15.99 -14.27 -7.12
C VAL A 253 -16.70 -14.34 -8.47
N GLY A 254 -15.93 -14.24 -9.55
CA GLY A 254 -16.41 -14.38 -10.92
C GLY A 254 -16.35 -15.82 -11.45
N GLY A 255 -15.44 -16.63 -10.93
CA GLY A 255 -15.21 -18.01 -11.33
C GLY A 255 -14.67 -18.89 -10.21
N ASP A 256 -14.45 -20.17 -10.48
CA ASP A 256 -13.95 -21.12 -9.46
C ASP A 256 -12.50 -20.83 -9.06
N ASP A 257 -11.71 -20.22 -9.93
CA ASP A 257 -10.32 -19.86 -9.68
C ASP A 257 -10.15 -18.62 -8.79
N ASP A 258 -11.21 -17.81 -8.60
CA ASP A 258 -11.20 -16.57 -7.82
C ASP A 258 -11.64 -16.78 -6.36
N THR A 259 -11.97 -18.01 -5.98
CA THR A 259 -12.38 -18.34 -4.62
C THR A 259 -11.20 -18.34 -3.64
N ALA A 260 -11.47 -18.08 -2.37
CA ALA A 260 -10.45 -18.16 -1.33
C ALA A 260 -9.81 -19.56 -1.27
N GLN A 261 -10.62 -20.62 -1.40
CA GLN A 261 -10.13 -22.00 -1.37
C GLN A 261 -9.17 -22.31 -2.53
N SER A 262 -9.52 -21.92 -3.76
CA SER A 262 -8.64 -22.10 -4.91
C SER A 262 -7.32 -21.36 -4.75
N LYS A 263 -7.37 -20.10 -4.35
CA LYS A 263 -6.16 -19.30 -4.09
C LYS A 263 -5.30 -19.91 -2.99
N LYS A 264 -5.89 -20.27 -1.84
CA LYS A 264 -5.16 -20.93 -0.72
C LYS A 264 -4.45 -22.20 -1.19
N ARG A 265 -5.12 -23.04 -2.00
CA ARG A 265 -4.52 -24.24 -2.58
C ARG A 265 -3.31 -23.91 -3.45
N ILE A 266 -3.46 -22.98 -4.39
CA ILE A 266 -2.37 -22.59 -5.30
C ILE A 266 -1.19 -21.97 -4.54
N LEU A 267 -1.44 -21.13 -3.55
CA LEU A 267 -0.39 -20.54 -2.72
C LEU A 267 0.42 -21.63 -2.00
N LYS A 268 -0.28 -22.62 -1.40
CA LYS A 268 0.37 -23.81 -0.75
C LYS A 268 1.22 -24.60 -1.75
N GLU A 269 0.72 -24.87 -2.95
CA GLU A 269 1.44 -25.56 -4.03
C GLU A 269 2.68 -24.78 -4.52
N CYS A 270 2.68 -23.46 -4.31
CA CYS A 270 3.81 -22.57 -4.61
C CYS A 270 4.80 -22.41 -3.43
N GLY A 271 4.61 -23.13 -2.32
CA GLY A 271 5.53 -23.09 -1.16
C GLY A 271 5.24 -21.99 -0.16
N ILE A 272 4.13 -21.27 -0.30
CA ILE A 272 3.70 -20.23 0.66
C ILE A 272 3.00 -20.89 1.85
N LYS A 273 3.36 -20.50 3.07
CA LYS A 273 2.70 -20.95 4.30
C LYS A 273 1.37 -20.21 4.46
N VAL A 274 0.28 -20.87 4.15
CA VAL A 274 -1.07 -20.26 4.24
C VAL A 274 -1.69 -20.53 5.60
N VAL A 275 -2.16 -19.45 6.25
CA VAL A 275 -2.91 -19.52 7.51
C VAL A 275 -4.42 -19.36 7.26
N ASP A 276 -5.25 -19.99 8.11
CA ASP A 276 -6.71 -19.96 7.99
C ASP A 276 -7.36 -18.82 8.79
N SER A 277 -6.61 -18.20 9.71
CA SER A 277 -7.05 -17.02 10.49
C SER A 277 -5.96 -15.95 10.50
N PRO A 278 -6.31 -14.66 10.40
CA PRO A 278 -5.32 -13.58 10.55
C PRO A 278 -4.63 -13.61 11.92
N ALA A 279 -5.30 -14.12 12.97
CA ALA A 279 -4.73 -14.27 14.30
C ALA A 279 -3.53 -15.24 14.38
N LEU A 280 -3.32 -16.07 13.34
CA LEU A 280 -2.20 -17.02 13.28
C LEU A 280 -0.98 -16.47 12.52
N ILE A 281 -1.07 -15.26 11.96
CA ILE A 281 0.01 -14.69 11.14
C ILE A 281 1.28 -14.51 11.97
N GLY A 282 1.18 -13.85 13.12
CA GLY A 282 2.34 -13.56 13.98
C GLY A 282 3.08 -14.82 14.45
N ASP A 283 2.37 -15.78 15.02
CA ASP A 283 2.91 -17.07 15.47
C ASP A 283 3.57 -17.84 14.33
N THR A 284 2.92 -17.86 13.14
CA THR A 284 3.46 -18.55 11.95
C THR A 284 4.74 -17.90 11.47
N VAL A 285 4.80 -16.56 11.41
CA VAL A 285 6.01 -15.82 11.02
C VAL A 285 7.15 -16.11 12.00
N LYS A 286 6.86 -16.09 13.29
CA LYS A 286 7.84 -16.37 14.36
C LYS A 286 8.45 -17.77 14.23
N LYS A 287 7.60 -18.80 14.06
CA LYS A 287 8.06 -20.19 13.87
C LYS A 287 8.96 -20.31 12.65
N ILE A 288 8.59 -19.69 11.54
CA ILE A 288 9.38 -19.72 10.31
C ILE A 288 10.76 -19.06 10.51
N LEU A 289 10.80 -17.89 11.15
CA LEU A 289 12.06 -17.17 11.37
C LEU A 289 12.97 -17.85 12.42
N ASN A 290 12.39 -18.58 13.38
CA ASN A 290 13.14 -19.36 14.35
C ASN A 290 13.54 -20.76 13.84
N HIS A 291 13.16 -21.15 12.61
CA HIS A 291 13.36 -22.48 12.05
C HIS A 291 12.68 -23.63 12.85
N GLU A 292 11.48 -23.34 13.43
CA GLU A 292 10.66 -24.28 14.19
C GLU A 292 9.59 -24.99 13.33
#